data_83e1e8599ae431c0f9a5b272753a43d0
#
_entry.id   83e1e8599ae431c0f9a5b272753a43d0
#
_cell.length_a   1.000
_cell.length_b   1.000
_cell.length_c   1.000
_cell.angle_alpha   90.00
_cell.angle_beta   90.00
_cell.angle_gamma   90.00
#
_symmetry.space_group_name_H-M   'P 1'
#
loop_
_entity.id
_entity.type
_entity.pdbx_description
1 polymer ?
#
loop_
_entity_poly.entity_id
_entity_poly.type
_entity_poly.pdbx_seq_one_letter_code
_entity_poly.pdbx_strand_id
1 'polypeptide(L)'
;CRGEGEIVHNDAKRGDIGNTSAMYARTFLTNMDCDAVTVAPYMGEDSVKPFVMEGKWVILLALTSNYGSSDFQNFPGNESAFDERHPEHDQLYKYVLKRSQKWGDHGNMMYVVGATRAEMLKEIRTIVPDHFLLVPGVGAQGGSLEEVVKYGMNKDVGLLINASRSILYASSGKDFADRAAREALSLQQQMGKFIS
;
A
#
# COMPACT_ATOMS: atom_id res chain seq x y z
N CYS A 1 -18.98 -11.02 -5.83
CA CYS A 1 -20.17 -10.15 -5.78
C CYS A 1 -19.72 -8.80 -5.28
N ARG A 2 -19.92 -7.73 -6.06
CA ARG A 2 -19.67 -6.35 -5.65
C ARG A 2 -20.91 -5.85 -4.91
N GLY A 3 -20.74 -5.37 -3.65
CA GLY A 3 -21.72 -4.51 -3.00
C GLY A 3 -21.66 -3.09 -3.58
N GLU A 4 -22.74 -2.32 -3.51
CA GLU A 4 -22.73 -0.91 -3.90
C GLU A 4 -21.72 -0.13 -3.03
N GLY A 5 -20.77 0.58 -3.68
CA GLY A 5 -19.75 1.40 -3.01
C GLY A 5 -18.52 0.64 -2.51
N GLU A 6 -18.38 -0.66 -2.76
CA GLU A 6 -17.18 -1.43 -2.39
C GLU A 6 -16.07 -1.27 -3.42
N ILE A 7 -14.85 -0.98 -2.93
CA ILE A 7 -13.63 -0.97 -3.74
C ILE A 7 -13.03 -2.37 -3.78
N VAL A 8 -12.86 -2.93 -4.98
CA VAL A 8 -12.22 -4.23 -5.20
C VAL A 8 -10.74 -4.03 -5.48
N HIS A 9 -9.92 -4.36 -4.50
CA HIS A 9 -8.47 -4.33 -4.63
C HIS A 9 -7.91 -5.73 -4.89
N ASN A 10 -7.14 -5.89 -5.95
CA ASN A 10 -6.39 -7.13 -6.21
C ASN A 10 -4.94 -6.99 -5.74
N ASP A 11 -4.60 -7.70 -4.66
CA ASP A 11 -3.24 -7.71 -4.08
C ASP A 11 -2.30 -8.64 -4.87
N ALA A 12 -2.18 -8.40 -6.18
CA ALA A 12 -1.46 -9.24 -7.12
C ALA A 12 0.06 -9.05 -7.10
N LYS A 13 0.55 -7.92 -6.62
CA LYS A 13 1.98 -7.53 -6.57
C LYS A 13 2.68 -7.78 -7.91
N ARG A 14 2.06 -7.25 -8.99
CA ARG A 14 2.59 -7.44 -10.34
C ARG A 14 3.85 -6.61 -10.57
N GLY A 15 4.73 -7.14 -11.40
CA GLY A 15 5.92 -6.46 -11.87
C GLY A 15 6.38 -7.17 -13.15
N ASP A 16 6.40 -6.43 -14.25
CA ASP A 16 6.90 -6.85 -15.55
C ASP A 16 7.14 -5.60 -16.40
N ILE A 17 7.63 -5.74 -17.59
CA ILE A 17 7.95 -4.64 -18.49
C ILE A 17 7.12 -4.66 -19.77
N GLY A 18 7.02 -3.50 -20.43
CA GLY A 18 6.49 -3.34 -21.77
C GLY A 18 5.10 -3.96 -21.95
N ASN A 19 4.96 -4.80 -22.98
CA ASN A 19 3.70 -5.41 -23.35
C ASN A 19 3.11 -6.32 -22.25
N THR A 20 3.94 -7.07 -21.53
CA THR A 20 3.47 -7.96 -20.45
C THR A 20 2.86 -7.13 -19.30
N SER A 21 3.47 -6.03 -18.91
CA SER A 21 2.90 -5.11 -17.92
C SER A 21 1.55 -4.55 -18.35
N ALA A 22 1.43 -4.14 -19.62
CA ALA A 22 0.16 -3.68 -20.21
C ALA A 22 -0.92 -4.78 -20.20
N MET A 23 -0.54 -6.04 -20.48
CA MET A 23 -1.48 -7.16 -20.41
C MET A 23 -1.96 -7.45 -18.98
N TYR A 24 -1.09 -7.35 -17.98
CA TYR A 24 -1.49 -7.44 -16.58
C TYR A 24 -2.45 -6.31 -16.19
N ALA A 25 -2.13 -5.07 -16.54
CA ALA A 25 -3.02 -3.93 -16.28
C ALA A 25 -4.41 -4.17 -16.86
N ARG A 26 -4.50 -4.56 -18.14
CA ARG A 26 -5.75 -4.90 -18.80
C ARG A 26 -6.48 -6.06 -18.12
N THR A 27 -5.75 -7.10 -17.70
CA THR A 27 -6.35 -8.25 -17.02
C THR A 27 -7.04 -7.83 -15.74
N PHE A 28 -6.36 -7.12 -14.85
CA PHE A 28 -6.91 -6.78 -13.54
C PHE A 28 -7.88 -5.61 -13.60
N LEU A 29 -7.54 -4.54 -14.29
CA LEU A 29 -8.29 -3.29 -14.22
C LEU A 29 -9.42 -3.22 -15.25
N THR A 30 -9.32 -3.95 -16.37
CA THR A 30 -10.36 -3.95 -17.40
C THR A 30 -11.17 -5.26 -17.38
N ASN A 31 -10.51 -6.42 -17.54
CA ASN A 31 -11.24 -7.68 -17.72
C ASN A 31 -11.84 -8.20 -16.41
N MET A 32 -11.13 -8.09 -15.29
CA MET A 32 -11.62 -8.44 -13.96
C MET A 32 -12.36 -7.29 -13.28
N ASP A 33 -12.30 -6.09 -13.87
CA ASP A 33 -12.91 -4.86 -13.37
C ASP A 33 -12.58 -4.56 -11.90
N CYS A 34 -11.34 -4.82 -11.48
CA CYS A 34 -10.85 -4.37 -10.18
C CYS A 34 -10.67 -2.85 -10.19
N ASP A 35 -10.89 -2.21 -9.04
CA ASP A 35 -10.68 -0.76 -8.87
C ASP A 35 -9.22 -0.44 -8.59
N ALA A 36 -8.51 -1.37 -7.96
CA ALA A 36 -7.12 -1.20 -7.58
C ALA A 36 -6.29 -2.47 -7.76
N VAL A 37 -4.99 -2.31 -8.00
CA VAL A 37 -4.04 -3.43 -8.06
C VAL A 37 -2.69 -3.04 -7.45
N THR A 38 -2.09 -3.96 -6.68
CA THR A 38 -0.72 -3.78 -6.17
C THR A 38 0.33 -4.07 -7.24
N VAL A 39 1.32 -3.17 -7.33
CA VAL A 39 2.40 -3.22 -8.32
C VAL A 39 3.75 -3.02 -7.64
N ALA A 40 4.76 -3.76 -8.07
CA ALA A 40 6.14 -3.62 -7.62
C ALA A 40 6.88 -2.58 -8.48
N PRO A 41 7.58 -1.59 -7.87
CA PRO A 41 8.24 -0.51 -8.60
C PRO A 41 9.64 -0.84 -9.10
N TYR A 42 10.20 -1.99 -8.74
CA TYR A 42 11.63 -2.29 -8.89
C TYR A 42 12.15 -2.13 -10.33
N MET A 43 11.31 -2.41 -11.34
CA MET A 43 11.69 -2.28 -12.75
C MET A 43 11.44 -0.88 -13.34
N GLY A 44 10.97 0.09 -12.56
CA GLY A 44 10.88 1.49 -12.97
C GLY A 44 9.54 1.90 -13.60
N GLU A 45 9.56 3.05 -14.26
CA GLU A 45 8.37 3.76 -14.74
C GLU A 45 7.55 2.97 -15.76
N ASP A 46 8.21 2.36 -16.73
CA ASP A 46 7.57 1.60 -17.81
C ASP A 46 6.88 0.32 -17.31
N SER A 47 7.30 -0.18 -16.16
CA SER A 47 6.64 -1.28 -15.44
C SER A 47 5.34 -0.86 -14.74
N VAL A 48 5.29 0.38 -14.22
CA VAL A 48 4.19 0.88 -13.39
C VAL A 48 3.15 1.65 -14.22
N LYS A 49 3.60 2.45 -15.17
CA LYS A 49 2.76 3.37 -15.94
C LYS A 49 1.58 2.72 -16.67
N PRO A 50 1.66 1.49 -17.19
CA PRO A 50 0.51 0.79 -17.78
C PRO A 50 -0.68 0.59 -16.85
N PHE A 51 -0.46 0.59 -15.53
CA PHE A 51 -1.51 0.45 -14.53
C PHE A 51 -2.14 1.79 -14.11
N VAL A 52 -1.56 2.93 -14.50
CA VAL A 52 -2.12 4.26 -14.24
C VAL A 52 -3.21 4.52 -15.27
N MET A 53 -4.44 4.20 -14.91
CA MET A 53 -5.63 4.29 -15.77
C MET A 53 -6.68 5.17 -15.10
N GLU A 54 -7.46 5.89 -15.91
CA GLU A 54 -8.55 6.75 -15.43
C GLU A 54 -9.57 5.93 -14.62
N GLY A 55 -9.97 6.46 -13.46
CA GLY A 55 -10.92 5.82 -12.55
C GLY A 55 -10.41 4.55 -11.85
N LYS A 56 -9.10 4.25 -11.94
CA LYS A 56 -8.46 3.10 -11.31
C LYS A 56 -7.28 3.53 -10.44
N TRP A 57 -6.88 2.66 -9.52
CA TRP A 57 -5.81 2.91 -8.57
C TRP A 57 -4.64 1.94 -8.74
N VAL A 58 -3.44 2.50 -8.76
CA VAL A 58 -2.20 1.73 -8.56
C VAL A 58 -1.82 1.78 -7.09
N ILE A 59 -1.60 0.65 -6.46
CA ILE A 59 -1.07 0.58 -5.10
C ILE A 59 0.38 0.12 -5.19
N LEU A 60 1.31 1.06 -5.09
CA LEU A 60 2.73 0.82 -5.31
C LEU A 60 3.41 0.32 -4.03
N LEU A 61 4.18 -0.76 -4.13
CA LEU A 61 4.98 -1.24 -2.99
C LEU A 61 6.10 -0.25 -2.69
N ALA A 62 6.12 0.32 -1.50
CA ALA A 62 7.17 1.22 -1.05
C ALA A 62 7.94 0.63 0.13
N LEU A 63 7.29 0.44 1.28
CA LEU A 63 7.90 -0.12 2.48
C LEU A 63 7.05 -1.27 3.01
N THR A 64 7.61 -2.46 3.07
CA THR A 64 6.91 -3.65 3.57
C THR A 64 7.30 -3.97 5.02
N SER A 65 6.47 -4.75 5.72
CA SER A 65 6.64 -5.04 7.15
C SER A 65 7.51 -6.26 7.46
N ASN A 66 7.93 -7.01 6.43
CA ASN A 66 8.72 -8.22 6.61
C ASN A 66 10.20 -7.92 6.93
N TYR A 67 10.90 -8.86 7.55
CA TYR A 67 12.32 -8.73 7.89
C TYR A 67 13.20 -8.42 6.67
N GLY A 68 12.99 -9.11 5.54
CA GLY A 68 13.76 -8.93 4.31
C GLY A 68 13.59 -7.54 3.65
N SER A 69 12.72 -6.67 4.16
CA SER A 69 12.65 -5.27 3.71
C SER A 69 13.96 -4.51 3.92
N SER A 70 14.75 -4.94 4.92
CA SER A 70 16.08 -4.35 5.20
C SER A 70 17.12 -4.64 4.13
N ASP A 71 16.94 -5.67 3.32
CA ASP A 71 17.92 -6.05 2.29
C ASP A 71 18.02 -4.99 1.17
N PHE A 72 16.88 -4.35 0.85
CA PHE A 72 16.80 -3.36 -0.22
C PHE A 72 16.10 -2.06 0.19
N GLN A 73 14.92 -2.15 0.80
CA GLN A 73 14.05 -0.98 1.00
C GLN A 73 14.64 0.04 1.97
N ASN A 74 15.34 -0.44 3.01
CA ASN A 74 16.02 0.38 3.99
C ASN A 74 17.50 0.66 3.63
N PHE A 75 17.97 0.15 2.50
CA PHE A 75 19.34 0.37 2.08
C PHE A 75 19.57 1.87 1.85
N PRO A 76 20.55 2.48 2.50
CA PRO A 76 20.89 3.88 2.25
C PRO A 76 21.49 3.99 0.85
N GLY A 77 20.98 4.90 0.04
CA GLY A 77 21.63 5.31 -1.19
C GLY A 77 23.07 5.76 -0.85
N ASN A 78 24.06 5.14 -1.46
CA ASN A 78 25.46 5.52 -1.25
C ASN A 78 25.85 6.55 -2.31
N GLU A 79 26.52 7.64 -1.91
CA GLU A 79 26.98 8.70 -2.83
C GLU A 79 27.71 8.18 -4.07
N SER A 80 28.43 7.06 -3.94
CA SER A 80 29.20 6.47 -5.04
C SER A 80 28.40 5.56 -5.98
N ALA A 81 27.18 5.18 -5.61
CA ALA A 81 26.37 4.22 -6.36
C ALA A 81 25.27 4.87 -7.20
N PHE A 82 24.94 6.13 -6.93
CA PHE A 82 23.90 6.87 -7.63
C PHE A 82 24.49 8.06 -8.38
N ASP A 83 24.14 8.14 -9.65
CA ASP A 83 24.41 9.23 -10.58
C ASP A 83 24.11 10.61 -9.94
N GLU A 84 24.81 11.65 -10.36
CA GLU A 84 24.61 13.06 -9.96
C GLU A 84 23.15 13.55 -10.08
N ARG A 85 22.31 12.81 -10.80
CA ARG A 85 20.86 13.03 -10.89
C ARG A 85 20.10 12.67 -9.60
N HIS A 86 20.73 12.06 -8.62
CA HIS A 86 20.13 11.56 -7.39
C HIS A 86 20.97 11.91 -6.16
N PRO A 87 21.08 13.20 -5.81
CA PRO A 87 21.99 13.69 -4.77
C PRO A 87 21.56 13.36 -3.34
N GLU A 88 20.47 12.61 -3.15
CA GLU A 88 19.89 12.38 -1.82
C GLU A 88 20.26 11.00 -1.29
N HIS A 89 20.90 10.95 -0.12
CA HIS A 89 21.24 9.75 0.65
C HIS A 89 20.01 9.04 1.23
N ASP A 90 18.90 9.06 0.52
CA ASP A 90 17.67 8.48 0.99
C ASP A 90 17.66 6.95 0.88
N GLN A 91 16.98 6.33 1.82
CA GLN A 91 16.64 4.92 1.73
C GLN A 91 15.82 4.65 0.45
N LEU A 92 15.99 3.46 -0.15
CA LEU A 92 15.36 3.12 -1.43
C LEU A 92 13.84 3.36 -1.43
N TYR A 93 13.13 3.02 -0.34
CA TYR A 93 11.69 3.24 -0.27
C TYR A 93 11.30 4.73 -0.37
N LYS A 94 12.11 5.63 0.20
CA LYS A 94 11.88 7.09 0.09
C LYS A 94 12.09 7.57 -1.34
N TYR A 95 13.12 7.04 -1.99
CA TYR A 95 13.37 7.32 -3.41
C TYR A 95 12.20 6.85 -4.28
N VAL A 96 11.67 5.64 -4.04
CA VAL A 96 10.47 5.13 -4.70
C VAL A 96 9.30 6.11 -4.52
N LEU A 97 9.01 6.54 -3.28
CA LEU A 97 7.94 7.50 -2.98
C LEU A 97 8.12 8.83 -3.72
N LYS A 98 9.32 9.39 -3.72
CA LYS A 98 9.64 10.66 -4.41
C LYS A 98 9.54 10.52 -5.93
N ARG A 99 10.12 9.48 -6.48
CA ARG A 99 10.22 9.28 -7.93
C ARG A 99 8.88 8.96 -8.57
N SER A 100 8.08 8.12 -7.95
CA SER A 100 6.81 7.64 -8.50
C SER A 100 5.72 8.71 -8.58
N GLN A 101 5.82 9.81 -7.83
CA GLN A 101 4.93 10.96 -7.96
C GLN A 101 5.03 11.65 -9.35
N LYS A 102 6.05 11.30 -10.15
CA LYS A 102 6.14 11.71 -11.56
C LYS A 102 5.36 10.78 -12.50
N TRP A 103 4.91 9.63 -12.01
CA TRP A 103 4.22 8.61 -12.80
C TRP A 103 2.70 8.64 -12.60
N GLY A 104 2.25 9.09 -11.43
CA GLY A 104 0.86 9.25 -11.04
C GLY A 104 0.75 10.27 -9.91
N ASP A 105 -0.47 10.55 -9.47
CA ASP A 105 -0.79 11.52 -8.42
C ASP A 105 -1.65 10.89 -7.31
N HIS A 106 -2.01 11.71 -6.31
CA HIS A 106 -2.82 11.27 -5.18
C HIS A 106 -4.26 10.83 -5.55
N GLY A 107 -4.72 11.08 -6.77
CA GLY A 107 -6.02 10.64 -7.27
C GLY A 107 -6.01 9.27 -7.96
N ASN A 108 -4.82 8.69 -8.24
CA ASN A 108 -4.70 7.42 -8.94
C ASN A 108 -3.58 6.51 -8.44
N MET A 109 -2.79 6.98 -7.46
CA MET A 109 -1.68 6.21 -6.88
C MET A 109 -1.74 6.20 -5.35
N MET A 110 -1.61 5.03 -4.77
CA MET A 110 -1.48 4.76 -3.35
C MET A 110 -0.16 4.04 -3.07
N TYR A 111 0.24 3.94 -1.82
CA TYR A 111 1.47 3.24 -1.44
C TYR A 111 1.24 2.20 -0.36
N VAL A 112 1.90 1.04 -0.49
CA VAL A 112 1.97 0.06 0.61
C VAL A 112 3.05 0.51 1.59
N VAL A 113 2.65 0.68 2.85
CA VAL A 113 3.54 1.02 3.96
C VAL A 113 3.21 0.18 5.18
N GLY A 114 4.15 -0.67 5.62
CA GLY A 114 3.93 -1.58 6.74
C GLY A 114 3.77 -0.87 8.09
N ALA A 115 2.89 -1.40 8.94
CA ALA A 115 2.55 -0.84 10.25
C ALA A 115 3.59 -1.10 11.37
N THR A 116 4.60 -1.95 11.13
CA THR A 116 5.54 -2.40 12.19
C THR A 116 6.44 -1.30 12.75
N ARG A 117 6.52 -0.16 12.06
CA ARG A 117 7.25 1.03 12.48
C ARG A 117 6.40 2.25 12.19
N ALA A 118 5.32 2.42 12.95
CA ALA A 118 4.35 3.49 12.73
C ALA A 118 4.96 4.90 12.71
N GLU A 119 6.03 5.14 13.47
CA GLU A 119 6.74 6.42 13.49
C GLU A 119 7.31 6.83 12.12
N MET A 120 7.66 5.84 11.27
CA MET A 120 8.12 6.11 9.89
C MET A 120 7.02 6.74 9.03
N LEU A 121 5.73 6.52 9.37
CA LEU A 121 4.61 7.15 8.69
C LEU A 121 4.68 8.67 8.73
N LYS A 122 5.20 9.24 9.83
CA LYS A 122 5.39 10.69 9.95
C LYS A 122 6.33 11.22 8.85
N GLU A 123 7.45 10.54 8.63
CA GLU A 123 8.39 10.92 7.59
C GLU A 123 7.81 10.67 6.18
N ILE A 124 7.15 9.52 5.98
CA ILE A 124 6.49 9.19 4.72
C ILE A 124 5.45 10.26 4.35
N ARG A 125 4.69 10.77 5.33
CA ARG A 125 3.74 11.86 5.12
C ARG A 125 4.39 13.17 4.68
N THR A 126 5.64 13.44 5.02
CA THR A 126 6.34 14.61 4.48
C THR A 126 6.63 14.47 2.98
N ILE A 127 6.75 13.24 2.48
CA ILE A 127 7.02 12.94 1.08
C ILE A 127 5.73 12.83 0.26
N VAL A 128 4.72 12.15 0.81
CA VAL A 128 3.43 11.86 0.16
C VAL A 128 2.24 12.29 1.04
N PRO A 129 2.04 13.61 1.23
CA PRO A 129 1.07 14.12 2.21
C PRO A 129 -0.38 13.76 1.89
N ASP A 130 -0.75 13.75 0.63
CA ASP A 130 -2.14 13.60 0.18
C ASP A 130 -2.50 12.19 -0.33
N HIS A 131 -1.51 11.31 -0.54
CA HIS A 131 -1.75 9.97 -1.05
C HIS A 131 -2.36 9.05 0.01
N PHE A 132 -3.19 8.10 -0.42
CA PHE A 132 -3.61 7.00 0.44
C PHE A 132 -2.46 6.02 0.70
N LEU A 133 -2.38 5.53 1.93
CA LEU A 133 -1.43 4.50 2.35
C LEU A 133 -2.19 3.22 2.68
N LEU A 134 -1.88 2.13 1.96
CA LEU A 134 -2.30 0.79 2.35
C LEU A 134 -1.36 0.29 3.43
N VAL A 135 -1.90 0.06 4.63
CA VAL A 135 -1.11 -0.26 5.82
C VAL A 135 -1.39 -1.70 6.28
N PRO A 136 -0.61 -2.68 5.83
CA PRO A 136 -0.69 -4.05 6.31
C PRO A 136 0.01 -4.22 7.66
N GLY A 137 -0.43 -5.23 8.44
CA GLY A 137 0.24 -5.64 9.67
C GLY A 137 -0.29 -5.02 10.95
N VAL A 138 -1.39 -4.28 10.89
CA VAL A 138 -2.09 -3.78 12.09
C VAL A 138 -2.67 -4.98 12.86
N GLY A 139 -2.47 -5.02 14.18
CA GLY A 139 -2.89 -6.09 15.07
C GLY A 139 -2.03 -7.34 14.98
N ALA A 140 -2.25 -8.21 14.01
CA ALA A 140 -1.63 -9.54 13.89
C ALA A 140 -0.09 -9.56 13.79
N GLN A 141 0.53 -8.45 13.37
CA GLN A 141 1.99 -8.29 13.27
C GLN A 141 2.56 -7.30 14.30
N GLY A 142 1.74 -6.91 15.29
CA GLY A 142 2.17 -6.02 16.38
C GLY A 142 2.05 -4.52 16.06
N GLY A 143 1.54 -4.12 14.90
CA GLY A 143 1.26 -2.71 14.61
C GLY A 143 0.05 -2.20 15.40
N SER A 144 0.20 -1.08 16.10
CA SER A 144 -0.89 -0.40 16.80
C SER A 144 -1.71 0.46 15.84
N LEU A 145 -3.03 0.29 15.86
CA LEU A 145 -3.94 1.13 15.07
C LEU A 145 -3.82 2.60 15.48
N GLU A 146 -3.76 2.87 16.78
CA GLU A 146 -3.64 4.22 17.33
C GLU A 146 -2.37 4.93 16.84
N GLU A 147 -1.25 4.22 16.82
CA GLU A 147 0.01 4.78 16.33
C GLU A 147 -0.01 5.01 14.82
N VAL A 148 -0.58 4.07 14.05
CA VAL A 148 -0.76 4.23 12.61
C VAL A 148 -1.62 5.45 12.29
N VAL A 149 -2.72 5.65 13.00
CA VAL A 149 -3.60 6.83 12.85
C VAL A 149 -2.85 8.10 13.26
N LYS A 150 -2.20 8.10 14.43
CA LYS A 150 -1.46 9.26 14.96
C LYS A 150 -0.41 9.80 13.98
N TYR A 151 0.32 8.92 13.29
CA TYR A 151 1.43 9.31 12.44
C TYR A 151 1.10 9.29 10.94
N GLY A 152 0.09 8.54 10.54
CA GLY A 152 -0.22 8.29 9.13
C GLY A 152 -1.48 8.95 8.60
N MET A 153 -2.40 9.40 9.47
CA MET A 153 -3.64 10.04 9.03
C MET A 153 -3.39 11.43 8.43
N ASN A 154 -4.14 11.79 7.40
CA ASN A 154 -4.13 13.12 6.80
C ASN A 154 -5.55 13.73 6.81
N LYS A 155 -5.74 14.89 6.17
CA LYS A 155 -7.04 15.60 6.10
C LYS A 155 -8.17 14.79 5.49
N ASP A 156 -7.85 13.84 4.58
CA ASP A 156 -8.80 12.98 3.87
C ASP A 156 -8.79 11.55 4.45
N VAL A 157 -8.41 11.39 5.73
CA VAL A 157 -8.10 10.12 6.40
C VAL A 157 -6.81 9.49 5.83
N GLY A 158 -6.73 9.23 4.53
CA GLY A 158 -5.54 8.80 3.81
C GLY A 158 -4.99 7.42 4.18
N LEU A 159 -5.75 6.59 4.90
CA LEU A 159 -5.32 5.28 5.38
C LEU A 159 -6.29 4.19 4.93
N LEU A 160 -5.75 3.09 4.41
CA LEU A 160 -6.43 1.82 4.18
C LEU A 160 -5.77 0.75 5.06
N ILE A 161 -6.46 0.35 6.11
CA ILE A 161 -5.95 -0.64 7.06
C ILE A 161 -6.23 -2.05 6.50
N ASN A 162 -5.17 -2.82 6.27
CA ASN A 162 -5.28 -4.19 5.78
C ASN A 162 -5.07 -5.19 6.93
N ALA A 163 -6.11 -5.98 7.22
CA ALA A 163 -6.09 -7.07 8.18
C ALA A 163 -6.57 -8.35 7.48
N SER A 164 -5.71 -9.36 7.37
CA SER A 164 -6.02 -10.63 6.71
C SER A 164 -6.11 -11.78 7.71
N ARG A 165 -4.99 -12.15 8.34
CA ARG A 165 -4.93 -13.35 9.22
C ARG A 165 -5.81 -13.25 10.45
N SER A 166 -5.92 -12.08 11.07
CA SER A 166 -6.78 -11.84 12.22
C SER A 166 -8.26 -12.06 11.89
N ILE A 167 -8.67 -11.75 10.66
CA ILE A 167 -10.04 -11.95 10.19
C ILE A 167 -10.25 -13.38 9.69
N LEU A 168 -9.45 -13.83 8.71
CA LEU A 168 -9.64 -15.11 8.04
C LEU A 168 -9.45 -16.32 8.96
N TYR A 169 -8.57 -16.21 9.94
CA TYR A 169 -8.26 -17.28 10.89
C TYR A 169 -8.75 -17.00 12.31
N ALA A 170 -9.79 -16.18 12.46
CA ALA A 170 -10.42 -15.87 13.73
C ALA A 170 -11.02 -17.12 14.42
N SER A 171 -11.39 -18.15 13.64
CA SER A 171 -11.78 -19.48 14.10
C SER A 171 -11.44 -20.53 13.06
N SER A 172 -11.10 -21.75 13.54
CA SER A 172 -11.00 -22.97 12.73
C SER A 172 -12.25 -23.86 12.81
N GLY A 173 -13.26 -23.45 13.58
CA GLY A 173 -14.51 -24.17 13.79
C GLY A 173 -15.58 -23.88 12.74
N LYS A 174 -16.76 -24.46 12.91
CA LYS A 174 -17.93 -24.23 12.04
C LYS A 174 -18.44 -22.78 12.07
N ASP A 175 -18.06 -22.03 13.11
CA ASP A 175 -18.40 -20.62 13.32
C ASP A 175 -17.41 -19.63 12.64
N PHE A 176 -16.54 -20.13 11.75
CA PHE A 176 -15.46 -19.34 11.14
C PHE A 176 -15.95 -18.03 10.47
N ALA A 177 -17.09 -18.10 9.75
CA ALA A 177 -17.64 -16.93 9.05
C ALA A 177 -18.14 -15.87 10.04
N ASP A 178 -18.86 -16.29 11.10
CA ASP A 178 -19.36 -15.37 12.13
C ASP A 178 -18.21 -14.73 12.92
N ARG A 179 -17.15 -15.48 13.19
CA ARG A 179 -15.96 -14.94 13.87
C ARG A 179 -15.21 -13.95 12.98
N ALA A 180 -15.01 -14.27 11.69
CA ALA A 180 -14.40 -13.36 10.75
C ALA A 180 -15.20 -12.05 10.64
N ALA A 181 -16.53 -12.12 10.53
CA ALA A 181 -17.39 -10.95 10.50
C ALA A 181 -17.28 -10.08 11.76
N ARG A 182 -17.22 -10.70 12.94
CA ARG A 182 -17.05 -9.98 14.21
C ARG A 182 -15.69 -9.28 14.31
N GLU A 183 -14.62 -9.91 13.88
CA GLU A 183 -13.29 -9.31 13.86
C GLU A 183 -13.22 -8.12 12.90
N ALA A 184 -13.79 -8.26 11.70
CA ALA A 184 -13.88 -7.17 10.75
C ALA A 184 -14.69 -5.98 11.30
N LEU A 185 -15.84 -6.25 11.92
CA LEU A 185 -16.68 -5.23 12.56
C LEU A 185 -15.96 -4.56 13.74
N SER A 186 -15.25 -5.33 14.57
CA SER A 186 -14.47 -4.80 15.68
C SER A 186 -13.41 -3.81 15.19
N LEU A 187 -12.69 -4.17 14.14
CA LEU A 187 -11.67 -3.28 13.53
C LEU A 187 -12.31 -2.02 12.94
N GLN A 188 -13.44 -2.16 12.24
CA GLN A 188 -14.20 -1.04 11.70
C GLN A 188 -14.62 -0.06 12.82
N GLN A 189 -15.16 -0.57 13.93
CA GLN A 189 -15.58 0.24 15.06
C GLN A 189 -14.40 0.96 15.74
N GLN A 190 -13.23 0.31 15.80
CA GLN A 190 -12.02 0.95 16.31
C GLN A 190 -11.59 2.11 15.40
N MET A 191 -11.58 1.89 14.09
CA MET A 191 -11.24 2.95 13.10
C MET A 191 -12.25 4.10 13.16
N GLY A 192 -13.55 3.80 13.31
CA GLY A 192 -14.63 4.79 13.40
C GLY A 192 -14.43 5.85 14.49
N LYS A 193 -13.71 5.52 15.57
CA LYS A 193 -13.41 6.47 16.66
C LYS A 193 -12.48 7.62 16.25
N PHE A 194 -11.76 7.48 15.15
CA PHE A 194 -10.78 8.47 14.68
C PHE A 194 -11.29 9.34 13.54
N ILE A 195 -12.44 9.01 12.95
CA ILE A 195 -13.02 9.72 11.79
C ILE A 195 -14.37 10.37 12.09
N SER A 196 -14.76 10.41 13.39
CA SER A 196 -15.97 11.07 13.89
C SER A 196 -15.76 12.54 14.18
#